data_7b8d9ff18e75b219ef199f24819267c4
#
_entry.id   7b8d9ff18e75b219ef199f24819267c4
#
_cell.length_a   1.000
_cell.length_b   1.000
_cell.length_c   1.000
_cell.angle_alpha   90.00
_cell.angle_beta   90.00
_cell.angle_gamma   90.00
#
_symmetry.space_group_name_H-M   'P 1'
#
loop_
_entity.id
_entity.type
_entity.pdbx_description
1 polymer ?
#
loop_
_entity_poly.entity_id
_entity_poly.type
_entity_poly.pdbx_seq_one_letter_code
_entity_poly.pdbx_strand_id
1 'polypeptide(L)'
;MKKTYKFIALLSTAVALAACQSGEKKVDETSAQTTVAQATTQAPTTQAATTKATTTQSAKSNQTGEATYEYKEPGVTVTLKYYYKDDVVYKQEGTYVYNPKEMGQDPEQFKVTIQKAFDETKGVKGIEGTLEFKDGVYTRKNTFDYNTMDFVELNKRNPKKYPPKNDPLYYSEAVKKLEKNGYVKK
;
A
#
# COMPACT_ATOMS: atom_id res chain seq x y z
N MET A 1 -6.28 17.98 26.78
CA MET A 1 -6.81 17.08 25.72
C MET A 1 -5.61 16.61 24.90
N LYS A 2 -5.19 15.35 25.05
CA LYS A 2 -4.05 14.78 24.31
C LYS A 2 -4.56 14.44 22.90
N LYS A 3 -4.27 15.28 21.91
CA LYS A 3 -4.48 14.95 20.49
C LYS A 3 -3.42 13.93 20.12
N THR A 4 -3.80 12.67 20.08
CA THR A 4 -2.96 11.58 19.57
C THR A 4 -2.81 11.77 18.07
N TYR A 5 -1.66 12.27 17.65
CA TYR A 5 -1.37 12.49 16.24
C TYR A 5 -1.14 11.15 15.55
N LYS A 6 -2.06 10.78 14.67
CA LYS A 6 -1.98 9.58 13.82
C LYS A 6 -0.98 9.73 12.65
N PHE A 7 -0.09 10.73 12.72
CA PHE A 7 0.70 11.21 11.58
C PHE A 7 1.93 10.38 11.22
N ILE A 8 2.41 9.52 12.10
CA ILE A 8 3.58 8.68 11.80
C ILE A 8 3.31 7.69 10.66
N ALA A 9 2.05 7.37 10.42
CA ALA A 9 1.66 6.44 9.35
C ALA A 9 1.73 7.03 7.93
N LEU A 10 1.63 8.35 7.77
CA LEU A 10 1.62 8.99 6.45
C LEU A 10 2.99 9.06 5.78
N LEU A 11 4.08 9.09 6.56
CA LEU A 11 5.43 8.97 6.01
C LEU A 11 5.71 7.61 5.37
N SER A 12 4.93 6.59 5.72
CA SER A 12 5.07 5.23 5.20
C SER A 12 4.19 4.91 3.99
N THR A 13 3.24 5.79 3.63
CA THR A 13 2.28 5.50 2.54
C THR A 13 2.86 5.59 1.14
N ALA A 14 4.11 6.05 0.99
CA ALA A 14 4.75 6.12 -0.33
C ALA A 14 4.98 4.77 -1.00
N VAL A 15 4.97 3.68 -0.24
CA VAL A 15 5.09 2.33 -0.77
C VAL A 15 4.19 1.41 0.04
N ALA A 16 2.90 1.64 -0.01
CA ALA A 16 1.93 0.65 0.43
C ALA A 16 1.81 -0.48 -0.60
N LEU A 17 2.96 -1.05 -0.97
CA LEU A 17 3.05 -2.37 -1.60
C LEU A 17 2.82 -3.47 -0.55
N ALA A 18 2.73 -3.05 0.73
CA ALA A 18 2.57 -3.98 1.80
C ALA A 18 1.15 -4.52 1.84
N ALA A 19 1.09 -5.76 1.54
CA ALA A 19 0.19 -6.75 2.06
C ALA A 19 -1.25 -6.74 1.57
N CYS A 20 -1.44 -7.43 0.48
CA CYS A 20 -2.49 -8.43 0.47
C CYS A 20 -1.99 -9.63 1.32
N GLN A 21 -2.06 -9.54 2.62
CA GLN A 21 -2.04 -10.70 3.50
C GLN A 21 -3.35 -10.69 4.27
N SER A 22 -4.39 -11.15 3.60
CA SER A 22 -5.58 -11.68 4.25
C SER A 22 -5.25 -13.12 4.66
N GLY A 23 -5.25 -13.39 5.95
CA GLY A 23 -5.06 -14.73 6.46
C GLY A 23 -4.72 -14.77 7.93
N GLU A 24 -5.57 -14.23 8.79
CA GLU A 24 -5.60 -14.67 10.17
C GLU A 24 -6.13 -16.11 10.22
N LYS A 25 -5.24 -17.07 10.32
CA LYS A 25 -5.56 -18.37 10.92
C LYS A 25 -5.18 -18.30 12.39
N LYS A 26 -6.18 -18.14 13.24
CA LYS A 26 -6.09 -18.57 14.63
C LYS A 26 -5.85 -20.07 14.65
N VAL A 27 -4.73 -20.46 15.24
CA VAL A 27 -4.49 -21.83 15.66
C VAL A 27 -4.89 -21.86 17.13
N ASP A 28 -5.98 -22.58 17.44
CA ASP A 28 -6.23 -23.10 18.77
C ASP A 28 -5.94 -24.59 18.74
N GLU A 29 -4.91 -24.98 19.51
CA GLU A 29 -4.66 -26.37 19.89
C GLU A 29 -5.70 -26.79 20.92
N THR A 30 -6.35 -27.93 20.70
CA THR A 30 -6.56 -28.92 21.78
C THR A 30 -6.95 -30.24 21.19
N SER A 31 -6.19 -31.25 21.56
CA SER A 31 -6.41 -32.71 21.40
C SER A 31 -7.77 -33.18 21.88
N ALA A 32 -8.33 -34.16 21.22
CA ALA A 32 -8.61 -35.48 21.78
C ALA A 32 -9.37 -36.35 20.80
N GLN A 33 -8.93 -37.52 20.73
CA GLN A 33 -9.32 -38.80 20.14
C GLN A 33 -10.76 -39.23 20.49
N THR A 34 -11.51 -39.92 19.59
CA THR A 34 -11.92 -41.33 19.72
C THR A 34 -13.15 -41.65 18.85
N THR A 35 -12.96 -42.65 17.99
CA THR A 35 -13.74 -43.83 17.59
C THR A 35 -15.19 -43.73 17.03
N VAL A 36 -15.29 -44.22 15.78
CA VAL A 36 -16.20 -45.25 15.17
C VAL A 36 -17.71 -45.22 15.48
N ALA A 37 -18.52 -45.12 14.43
CA ALA A 37 -19.53 -46.10 14.05
C ALA A 37 -20.20 -45.72 12.71
N GLN A 38 -20.35 -46.72 11.91
CA GLN A 38 -20.94 -46.83 10.59
C GLN A 38 -22.45 -46.99 10.72
N ALA A 39 -23.23 -46.30 9.89
CA ALA A 39 -24.55 -46.78 9.47
C ALA A 39 -25.02 -46.11 8.18
N THR A 40 -25.20 -46.90 7.19
CA THR A 40 -25.88 -46.74 5.91
C THR A 40 -27.36 -46.36 6.08
N THR A 41 -27.90 -45.42 5.31
CA THR A 41 -29.24 -45.56 4.67
C THR A 41 -29.42 -44.51 3.56
N GLN A 42 -30.10 -44.94 2.51
CA GLN A 42 -30.29 -44.39 1.17
C GLN A 42 -31.15 -43.12 1.12
N ALA A 43 -31.01 -42.46 -0.04
CA ALA A 43 -31.57 -41.22 -0.54
C ALA A 43 -33.11 -41.05 -0.48
N PRO A 44 -33.63 -39.82 -0.71
CA PRO A 44 -34.03 -39.50 -2.07
C PRO A 44 -33.58 -38.13 -2.58
N THR A 45 -33.46 -38.09 -3.88
CA THR A 45 -33.19 -37.04 -4.83
C THR A 45 -34.06 -35.80 -4.63
N THR A 46 -33.46 -34.64 -4.42
CA THR A 46 -34.10 -33.36 -4.72
C THR A 46 -33.09 -32.48 -5.47
N GLN A 47 -33.44 -32.18 -6.70
CA GLN A 47 -32.72 -31.23 -7.53
C GLN A 47 -32.71 -29.86 -6.85
N ALA A 48 -31.55 -29.42 -6.39
CA ALA A 48 -31.34 -28.04 -6.03
C ALA A 48 -30.61 -27.34 -7.19
N ALA A 49 -31.24 -26.31 -7.68
CA ALA A 49 -30.78 -25.45 -8.75
C ALA A 49 -29.33 -24.96 -8.48
N THR A 50 -28.45 -25.24 -9.39
CA THR A 50 -27.10 -24.71 -9.43
C THR A 50 -27.17 -23.21 -9.68
N THR A 51 -27.16 -22.42 -8.65
CA THR A 51 -26.89 -20.98 -8.77
C THR A 51 -25.43 -20.82 -9.13
N LYS A 52 -25.20 -20.65 -10.41
CA LYS A 52 -23.90 -20.31 -10.97
C LYS A 52 -23.46 -18.98 -10.36
N ALA A 53 -22.55 -19.03 -9.40
CA ALA A 53 -21.85 -17.85 -8.93
C ALA A 53 -21.13 -17.26 -10.14
N THR A 54 -21.71 -16.21 -10.70
CA THR A 54 -21.07 -15.41 -11.74
C THR A 54 -19.90 -14.70 -11.07
N THR A 55 -18.72 -15.29 -11.14
CA THR A 55 -17.47 -14.59 -10.88
C THR A 55 -17.39 -13.51 -11.93
N THR A 56 -17.72 -12.29 -11.57
CA THR A 56 -17.49 -11.11 -12.43
C THR A 56 -15.97 -10.96 -12.53
N GLN A 57 -15.37 -11.64 -13.49
CA GLN A 57 -14.07 -11.31 -14.00
C GLN A 57 -14.23 -9.90 -14.56
N SER A 58 -13.70 -8.90 -13.83
CA SER A 58 -13.52 -7.57 -14.37
C SER A 58 -12.75 -7.72 -15.68
N ALA A 59 -13.40 -7.39 -16.79
CA ALA A 59 -12.78 -7.39 -18.10
C ALA A 59 -11.46 -6.63 -17.99
N LYS A 60 -10.33 -7.29 -18.29
CA LYS A 60 -9.04 -6.65 -18.44
C LYS A 60 -9.19 -5.65 -19.59
N SER A 61 -9.43 -4.39 -19.23
CA SER A 61 -9.38 -3.32 -20.22
C SER A 61 -7.91 -3.10 -20.55
N ASN A 62 -7.55 -3.25 -21.82
CA ASN A 62 -6.23 -2.88 -22.35
C ASN A 62 -6.04 -1.35 -22.27
N GLN A 63 -6.19 -0.78 -21.09
CA GLN A 63 -6.09 0.65 -20.85
C GLN A 63 -4.71 1.00 -20.31
N THR A 64 -3.95 1.73 -21.13
CA THR A 64 -2.82 2.51 -20.65
C THR A 64 -3.36 3.84 -20.17
N GLY A 65 -3.00 4.24 -18.95
CA GLY A 65 -3.49 5.49 -18.39
C GLY A 65 -2.56 6.07 -17.34
N GLU A 66 -2.92 7.29 -16.98
CA GLU A 66 -2.34 7.98 -15.84
C GLU A 66 -3.43 8.57 -14.95
N ALA A 67 -3.17 8.68 -13.66
CA ALA A 67 -4.09 9.29 -12.72
C ALA A 67 -3.33 9.96 -11.59
N THR A 68 -3.81 11.13 -11.18
CA THR A 68 -3.23 11.91 -10.09
C THR A 68 -4.21 11.94 -8.91
N TYR A 69 -3.65 11.78 -7.72
CA TYR A 69 -4.39 11.83 -6.45
C TYR A 69 -3.71 12.81 -5.51
N GLU A 70 -4.50 13.53 -4.74
CA GLU A 70 -4.02 14.50 -3.76
C GLU A 70 -4.63 14.21 -2.38
N TYR A 71 -3.79 14.35 -1.36
CA TYR A 71 -4.19 14.37 0.04
C TYR A 71 -3.74 15.69 0.66
N LYS A 72 -4.61 16.32 1.45
CA LYS A 72 -4.33 17.57 2.15
C LYS A 72 -4.82 17.54 3.58
N GLU A 73 -3.98 18.02 4.47
CA GLU A 73 -4.32 18.38 5.85
C GLU A 73 -3.37 19.50 6.33
N PRO A 74 -3.62 20.13 7.49
CA PRO A 74 -2.74 21.19 7.98
C PRO A 74 -1.27 20.76 8.05
N GLY A 75 -0.43 21.48 7.33
CA GLY A 75 1.01 21.21 7.23
C GLY A 75 1.40 20.02 6.34
N VAL A 76 0.46 19.35 5.67
CA VAL A 76 0.76 18.21 4.78
C VAL A 76 0.03 18.34 3.46
N THR A 77 0.77 18.24 2.37
CA THR A 77 0.20 18.01 1.03
C THR A 77 0.95 16.86 0.37
N VAL A 78 0.21 15.87 -0.11
CA VAL A 78 0.76 14.75 -0.86
C VAL A 78 0.09 14.68 -2.22
N THR A 79 0.89 14.62 -3.27
CA THR A 79 0.43 14.39 -4.64
C THR A 79 1.07 13.11 -5.16
N LEU A 80 0.26 12.17 -5.61
CA LEU A 80 0.70 10.91 -6.19
C LEU A 80 0.20 10.81 -7.63
N LYS A 81 1.07 10.50 -8.56
CA LYS A 81 0.73 10.23 -9.95
C LYS A 81 1.12 8.80 -10.31
N TYR A 82 0.14 8.03 -10.77
CA TYR A 82 0.29 6.65 -11.19
C TYR A 82 0.26 6.55 -12.71
N TYR A 83 1.12 5.69 -13.23
CA TYR A 83 1.15 5.30 -14.63
C TYR A 83 0.92 3.80 -14.69
N TYR A 84 -0.08 3.35 -15.43
CA TYR A 84 -0.50 1.97 -15.45
C TYR A 84 -0.84 1.50 -16.86
N LYS A 85 -0.70 0.19 -17.08
CA LYS A 85 -1.13 -0.52 -18.28
C LYS A 85 -1.78 -1.82 -17.85
N ASP A 86 -2.96 -2.13 -18.40
CA ASP A 86 -3.70 -3.35 -18.11
C ASP A 86 -3.91 -3.57 -16.59
N ASP A 87 -4.25 -2.47 -15.87
CA ASP A 87 -4.37 -2.41 -14.40
C ASP A 87 -3.05 -2.59 -13.63
N VAL A 88 -1.91 -2.78 -14.28
CA VAL A 88 -0.61 -2.91 -13.64
C VAL A 88 0.11 -1.56 -13.62
N VAL A 89 0.46 -1.08 -12.41
CA VAL A 89 1.26 0.13 -12.25
C VAL A 89 2.71 -0.18 -12.58
N TYR A 90 3.26 0.55 -13.55
CA TYR A 90 4.67 0.43 -13.93
C TYR A 90 5.53 1.60 -13.44
N LYS A 91 4.92 2.76 -13.15
CA LYS A 91 5.63 3.93 -12.61
C LYS A 91 4.73 4.70 -11.65
N GLN A 92 5.31 5.26 -10.61
CA GLN A 92 4.66 6.18 -9.68
C GLN A 92 5.56 7.37 -9.42
N GLU A 93 4.98 8.57 -9.41
CA GLU A 93 5.63 9.80 -8.96
C GLU A 93 4.91 10.29 -7.70
N GLY A 94 5.69 10.76 -6.73
CA GLY A 94 5.16 11.31 -5.50
C GLY A 94 5.81 12.64 -5.16
N THR A 95 5.01 13.63 -4.81
CA THR A 95 5.45 14.89 -4.22
C THR A 95 4.83 15.03 -2.85
N TYR A 96 5.67 15.23 -1.84
CA TYR A 96 5.29 15.34 -0.45
C TYR A 96 5.80 16.66 0.10
N VAL A 97 4.90 17.48 0.60
CA VAL A 97 5.20 18.78 1.19
C VAL A 97 4.80 18.74 2.65
N TYR A 98 5.74 19.07 3.54
CA TYR A 98 5.54 19.03 4.98
C TYR A 98 5.97 20.34 5.63
N ASN A 99 5.09 20.93 6.42
CA ASN A 99 5.40 22.03 7.32
C ASN A 99 5.29 21.52 8.78
N PRO A 100 6.39 21.14 9.43
CA PRO A 100 6.38 20.56 10.77
C PRO A 100 5.70 21.44 11.81
N LYS A 101 5.83 22.77 11.70
CA LYS A 101 5.19 23.72 12.62
C LYS A 101 3.66 23.66 12.53
N GLU A 102 3.11 23.63 11.31
CA GLU A 102 1.67 23.50 11.10
C GLU A 102 1.16 22.11 11.50
N MET A 103 2.01 21.08 11.39
CA MET A 103 1.73 19.74 11.90
C MET A 103 1.78 19.64 13.43
N GLY A 104 2.26 20.67 14.13
CA GLY A 104 2.50 20.65 15.56
C GLY A 104 3.63 19.70 15.98
N GLN A 105 4.61 19.51 15.09
CA GLN A 105 5.79 18.66 15.32
C GLN A 105 7.02 19.51 15.56
N ASP A 106 7.97 18.95 16.34
CA ASP A 106 9.29 19.54 16.48
C ASP A 106 10.06 19.46 15.17
N PRO A 107 10.52 20.60 14.60
CA PRO A 107 11.19 20.63 13.30
C PRO A 107 12.49 19.81 13.24
N GLU A 108 13.27 19.77 14.33
CA GLU A 108 14.54 19.03 14.34
C GLU A 108 14.29 17.51 14.39
N GLN A 109 13.32 17.06 15.19
CA GLN A 109 12.93 15.66 15.20
C GLN A 109 12.32 15.23 13.85
N PHE A 110 11.51 16.11 13.25
CA PHE A 110 10.96 15.85 11.91
C PHE A 110 12.05 15.73 10.86
N LYS A 111 13.06 16.60 10.90
CA LYS A 111 14.23 16.56 10.00
C LYS A 111 14.91 15.19 10.03
N VAL A 112 15.21 14.67 11.23
CA VAL A 112 15.81 13.34 11.36
C VAL A 112 14.91 12.26 10.76
N THR A 113 13.61 12.34 11.01
CA THR A 113 12.64 11.36 10.54
C THR A 113 12.50 11.37 9.01
N ILE A 114 12.37 12.55 8.39
CA ILE A 114 12.22 12.67 6.94
C ILE A 114 13.50 12.31 6.20
N GLN A 115 14.67 12.68 6.76
CA GLN A 115 15.97 12.31 6.21
C GLN A 115 16.14 10.78 6.21
N LYS A 116 15.86 10.13 7.35
CA LYS A 116 15.91 8.67 7.42
C LYS A 116 14.99 8.00 6.40
N ALA A 117 13.76 8.50 6.27
CA ALA A 117 12.81 7.99 5.28
C ALA A 117 13.26 8.19 3.83
N PHE A 118 14.02 9.25 3.55
CA PHE A 118 14.63 9.51 2.25
C PHE A 118 15.80 8.55 2.00
N ASP A 119 16.69 8.39 2.98
CA ASP A 119 17.89 7.55 2.88
C ASP A 119 17.57 6.07 2.68
N GLU A 120 16.42 5.59 3.20
CA GLU A 120 15.97 4.20 2.98
C GLU A 120 15.83 3.85 1.49
N THR A 121 15.53 4.82 0.64
CA THR A 121 15.31 4.60 -0.80
C THR A 121 16.41 5.15 -1.68
N LYS A 122 17.28 6.01 -1.13
CA LYS A 122 18.34 6.66 -1.88
C LYS A 122 19.32 5.66 -2.50
N GLY A 123 19.56 5.80 -3.82
CA GLY A 123 20.51 4.96 -4.55
C GLY A 123 20.01 3.54 -4.85
N VAL A 124 18.76 3.21 -4.54
CA VAL A 124 18.16 1.94 -4.97
C VAL A 124 17.82 2.05 -6.45
N LYS A 125 18.21 1.06 -7.25
CA LYS A 125 17.90 1.02 -8.68
C LYS A 125 16.38 1.11 -8.88
N GLY A 126 15.95 1.92 -9.86
CA GLY A 126 14.53 2.15 -10.15
C GLY A 126 13.84 3.11 -9.19
N ILE A 127 14.61 3.75 -8.28
CA ILE A 127 14.09 4.82 -7.41
C ILE A 127 14.95 6.05 -7.57
N GLU A 128 14.31 7.15 -7.91
CA GLU A 128 14.90 8.48 -7.92
C GLU A 128 14.18 9.36 -6.91
N GLY A 129 14.88 10.32 -6.33
CA GLY A 129 14.26 11.23 -5.40
C GLY A 129 15.13 12.41 -5.00
N THR A 130 14.44 13.45 -4.53
CA THR A 130 15.05 14.64 -3.91
C THR A 130 14.39 14.93 -2.59
N LEU A 131 15.13 15.53 -1.68
CA LEU A 131 14.64 16.08 -0.43
C LEU A 131 15.21 17.49 -0.28
N GLU A 132 14.34 18.47 -0.27
CA GLU A 132 14.67 19.89 -0.15
C GLU A 132 14.06 20.45 1.13
N PHE A 133 14.77 21.39 1.76
CA PHE A 133 14.28 22.17 2.89
C PHE A 133 14.38 23.64 2.55
N LYS A 134 13.26 24.33 2.55
CA LYS A 134 13.19 25.77 2.28
C LYS A 134 12.08 26.41 3.12
N ASP A 135 12.39 27.51 3.77
CA ASP A 135 11.43 28.35 4.53
C ASP A 135 10.61 27.57 5.58
N GLY A 136 11.24 26.59 6.24
CA GLY A 136 10.56 25.75 7.24
C GLY A 136 9.76 24.57 6.66
N VAL A 137 9.77 24.40 5.34
CA VAL A 137 9.01 23.37 4.62
C VAL A 137 9.95 22.34 4.01
N TYR A 138 9.62 21.06 4.18
CA TYR A 138 10.29 19.97 3.51
C TYR A 138 9.50 19.57 2.27
N THR A 139 10.17 19.50 1.12
CA THR A 139 9.62 18.97 -0.13
C THR A 139 10.42 17.73 -0.52
N ARG A 140 9.76 16.59 -0.48
CA ARG A 140 10.31 15.32 -0.98
C ARG A 140 9.63 14.96 -2.29
N LYS A 141 10.41 14.65 -3.32
CA LYS A 141 9.93 14.09 -4.58
C LYS A 141 10.51 12.71 -4.78
N ASN A 142 9.73 11.78 -5.25
CA ASN A 142 10.17 10.42 -5.58
C ASN A 142 9.58 9.98 -6.90
N THR A 143 10.37 9.22 -7.65
CA THR A 143 9.92 8.43 -8.79
C THR A 143 10.25 6.97 -8.54
N PHE A 144 9.29 6.10 -8.70
CA PHE A 144 9.43 4.65 -8.60
C PHE A 144 9.15 4.04 -9.96
N ASP A 145 10.14 3.43 -10.59
CA ASP A 145 10.00 2.62 -11.79
C ASP A 145 9.92 1.15 -11.38
N TYR A 146 8.71 0.62 -11.32
CA TYR A 146 8.45 -0.75 -10.85
C TYR A 146 8.99 -1.84 -11.79
N ASN A 147 9.32 -1.49 -13.06
CA ASN A 147 9.92 -2.42 -14.00
C ASN A 147 11.41 -2.66 -13.71
N THR A 148 12.10 -1.65 -13.17
CA THR A 148 13.54 -1.69 -12.95
C THR A 148 13.95 -1.70 -11.49
N MET A 149 12.99 -1.52 -10.57
CA MET A 149 13.23 -1.38 -9.13
C MET A 149 13.83 -2.62 -8.50
N ASP A 150 14.90 -2.43 -7.72
CA ASP A 150 15.54 -3.49 -6.92
C ASP A 150 14.79 -3.71 -5.60
N PHE A 151 13.78 -4.58 -5.66
CA PHE A 151 13.00 -4.97 -4.48
C PHE A 151 13.81 -5.77 -3.46
N VAL A 152 14.84 -6.47 -3.88
CA VAL A 152 15.71 -7.26 -2.99
C VAL A 152 16.50 -6.33 -2.10
N GLU A 153 17.08 -5.29 -2.70
CA GLU A 153 17.82 -4.27 -1.94
C GLU A 153 16.89 -3.49 -0.99
N LEU A 154 15.69 -3.12 -1.42
CA LEU A 154 14.70 -2.49 -0.54
C LEU A 154 14.32 -3.37 0.65
N ASN A 155 14.07 -4.65 0.41
CA ASN A 155 13.74 -5.60 1.46
C ASN A 155 14.87 -5.73 2.47
N LYS A 156 16.13 -5.80 2.02
CA LYS A 156 17.30 -5.82 2.92
C LYS A 156 17.37 -4.59 3.83
N ARG A 157 17.07 -3.40 3.29
CA ARG A 157 17.12 -2.15 4.06
C ARG A 157 16.02 -2.06 5.11
N ASN A 158 14.82 -2.49 4.78
CA ASN A 158 13.69 -2.48 5.70
C ASN A 158 12.67 -3.58 5.35
N PRO A 159 12.86 -4.83 5.86
CA PRO A 159 11.99 -5.98 5.54
C PRO A 159 10.54 -5.78 5.96
N LYS A 160 10.30 -5.03 7.03
CA LYS A 160 8.93 -4.75 7.51
C LYS A 160 8.15 -3.82 6.61
N LYS A 161 8.86 -2.88 5.99
CA LYS A 161 8.25 -1.85 5.12
C LYS A 161 8.19 -2.30 3.66
N TYR A 162 9.19 -3.04 3.23
CA TYR A 162 9.33 -3.49 1.86
C TYR A 162 9.43 -5.03 1.82
N PRO A 163 8.31 -5.75 1.98
CA PRO A 163 8.31 -7.20 1.87
C PRO A 163 8.75 -7.64 0.46
N PRO A 164 9.19 -8.89 0.29
CA PRO A 164 9.49 -9.41 -1.03
C PRO A 164 8.31 -9.19 -1.97
N LYS A 165 8.59 -8.69 -3.18
CA LYS A 165 7.54 -8.50 -4.18
C LYS A 165 7.20 -9.85 -4.80
N ASN A 166 5.99 -10.31 -4.57
CA ASN A 166 5.45 -11.53 -5.16
C ASN A 166 4.47 -11.23 -6.30
N ASP A 167 3.76 -10.09 -6.23
CA ASP A 167 2.69 -9.73 -7.15
C ASP A 167 2.87 -8.33 -7.75
N PRO A 168 2.33 -8.06 -8.94
CA PRO A 168 2.27 -6.72 -9.49
C PRO A 168 1.49 -5.76 -8.59
N LEU A 169 1.83 -4.48 -8.65
CA LEU A 169 0.98 -3.45 -8.06
C LEU A 169 -0.20 -3.18 -9.01
N TYR A 170 -1.41 -3.53 -8.59
CA TYR A 170 -2.62 -3.25 -9.35
C TYR A 170 -3.13 -1.84 -9.06
N TYR A 171 -3.40 -1.08 -10.13
CA TYR A 171 -3.91 0.29 -10.02
C TYR A 171 -5.27 0.34 -9.31
N SER A 172 -6.18 -0.57 -9.65
CA SER A 172 -7.49 -0.67 -9.02
C SER A 172 -7.43 -0.89 -7.49
N GLU A 173 -6.45 -1.65 -7.00
CA GLU A 173 -6.22 -1.85 -5.57
C GLU A 173 -5.56 -0.64 -4.92
N ALA A 174 -4.62 0.01 -5.62
CA ALA A 174 -3.99 1.23 -5.16
C ALA A 174 -5.05 2.32 -4.95
N VAL A 175 -5.97 2.51 -5.90
CA VAL A 175 -7.07 3.47 -5.81
C VAL A 175 -7.94 3.25 -4.59
N LYS A 176 -8.40 2.02 -4.35
CA LYS A 176 -9.21 1.68 -3.16
C LYS A 176 -8.50 2.07 -1.85
N LYS A 177 -7.18 1.85 -1.78
CA LYS A 177 -6.38 2.22 -0.60
C LYS A 177 -6.23 3.73 -0.47
N LEU A 178 -6.04 4.44 -1.59
CA LEU A 178 -5.93 5.90 -1.61
C LEU A 178 -7.23 6.55 -1.12
N GLU A 179 -8.36 6.18 -1.69
CA GLU A 179 -9.68 6.70 -1.31
C GLU A 179 -9.99 6.43 0.16
N LYS A 180 -9.73 5.21 0.65
CA LYS A 180 -9.87 4.87 2.07
C LYS A 180 -9.01 5.75 2.99
N ASN A 181 -7.87 6.23 2.51
CA ASN A 181 -6.95 7.09 3.25
C ASN A 181 -7.19 8.60 2.99
N GLY A 182 -8.29 8.98 2.35
CA GLY A 182 -8.69 10.36 2.16
C GLY A 182 -8.03 11.07 0.97
N TYR A 183 -7.40 10.33 0.07
CA TYR A 183 -6.92 10.90 -1.19
C TYR A 183 -8.08 11.14 -2.16
N VAL A 184 -8.00 12.24 -2.88
CA VAL A 184 -8.98 12.65 -3.88
C VAL A 184 -8.32 12.64 -5.26
N LYS A 185 -9.01 12.07 -6.25
CA LYS A 185 -8.58 12.10 -7.64
C LYS A 185 -8.68 13.53 -8.19
N LYS A 186 -7.65 13.95 -8.95
CA LYS A 186 -7.55 15.24 -9.64
C LYS A 186 -7.94 15.14 -11.11
#